data_177cc5af77b64766295754e2b86cf218
#
_entry.id   177cc5af77b64766295754e2b86cf218
#
_cell.length_a   1.000
_cell.length_b   1.000
_cell.length_c   1.000
_cell.angle_alpha   90.00
_cell.angle_beta   90.00
_cell.angle_gamma   90.00
#
_symmetry.space_group_name_H-M   'P 1'
#
loop_
_entity.id
_entity.type
_entity.pdbx_description
1 polymer ?
#
loop_
_entity_poly.entity_id
_entity_poly.type
_entity_poly.pdbx_seq_one_letter_code
_entity_poly.pdbx_strand_id
1 'polypeptide(L)'
;MSTLKNTFFIAPPETPTQAGPDNIFYDFNNGARVLLPEGKWHVRLLDADSDNILFCCDVDKGWVTSSKKYFVRFRIQVFRQGEETPLLDETLKLKDRPVLISFPTGTLGDLLGWFPYAERFQALHKCQLECTMAQDIIDLLAPQYPQIQFSTP
;
A
#
# COMPACT_ATOMS: atom_id res chain seq x y z
N MET A 1 -7.09 26.51 -2.89
CA MET A 1 -6.63 25.66 -1.77
C MET A 1 -7.72 24.67 -1.44
N SER A 2 -7.57 23.45 -1.88
CA SER A 2 -8.49 22.38 -1.50
C SER A 2 -8.13 21.96 -0.08
N THR A 3 -8.98 22.29 0.86
CA THR A 3 -8.94 21.73 2.22
C THR A 3 -9.25 20.25 2.06
N LEU A 4 -8.23 19.40 2.04
CA LEU A 4 -8.41 17.97 2.26
C LEU A 4 -9.05 17.84 3.64
N LYS A 5 -10.34 17.54 3.67
CA LYS A 5 -11.03 17.20 4.89
C LYS A 5 -10.31 16.00 5.48
N ASN A 6 -9.82 16.16 6.70
CA ASN A 6 -9.23 15.10 7.50
C ASN A 6 -10.14 13.88 7.50
N THR A 7 -9.82 12.91 6.68
CA THR A 7 -10.53 11.66 6.67
C THR A 7 -9.68 10.64 7.41
N PHE A 8 -9.96 10.51 8.69
CA PHE A 8 -9.33 9.49 9.54
C PHE A 8 -9.68 8.14 9.05
N PHE A 9 -8.70 7.25 9.07
CA PHE A 9 -8.81 5.87 8.71
C PHE A 9 -9.64 5.68 7.45
N ILE A 10 -9.02 5.90 6.34
CA ILE A 10 -9.62 5.59 5.05
C ILE A 10 -9.56 4.07 4.92
N ALA A 11 -10.70 3.41 5.11
CA ALA A 11 -10.83 2.04 4.68
C ALA A 11 -10.49 1.97 3.17
N PRO A 12 -9.78 0.93 2.71
CA PRO A 12 -9.52 0.80 1.29
C PRO A 12 -10.85 0.75 0.52
N PRO A 13 -10.94 1.35 -0.68
CA PRO A 13 -12.14 1.30 -1.50
C PRO A 13 -12.64 -0.14 -1.67
N GLU A 14 -13.97 -0.31 -1.76
CA GLU A 14 -14.55 -1.64 -1.97
C GLU A 14 -14.03 -2.30 -3.24
N THR A 15 -13.81 -1.50 -4.29
CA THR A 15 -13.19 -1.99 -5.54
C THR A 15 -11.75 -1.49 -5.62
N PRO A 16 -10.80 -2.31 -6.07
CA PRO A 16 -9.44 -1.84 -6.32
C PRO A 16 -9.41 -0.69 -7.30
N THR A 17 -8.48 0.24 -7.10
CA THR A 17 -8.47 1.54 -7.80
C THR A 17 -7.86 1.52 -9.19
N GLN A 18 -7.19 0.44 -9.58
CA GLN A 18 -6.52 0.33 -10.88
C GLN A 18 -7.19 -0.74 -11.73
N ALA A 19 -7.41 -0.41 -13.00
CA ALA A 19 -7.95 -1.33 -13.99
C ALA A 19 -6.79 -1.99 -14.77
N GLY A 20 -6.80 -3.31 -14.79
CA GLY A 20 -5.95 -4.13 -15.65
C GLY A 20 -6.69 -4.64 -16.89
N PRO A 21 -6.08 -5.53 -17.66
CA PRO A 21 -6.74 -6.16 -18.80
C PRO A 21 -7.89 -7.08 -18.35
N ASP A 22 -8.80 -7.35 -19.27
CA ASP A 22 -9.90 -8.34 -19.10
C ASP A 22 -10.76 -8.11 -17.85
N ASN A 23 -11.03 -6.87 -17.47
CA ASN A 23 -11.79 -6.49 -16.27
C ASN A 23 -11.18 -7.00 -14.95
N ILE A 24 -9.88 -7.21 -14.92
CA ILE A 24 -9.13 -7.43 -13.68
C ILE A 24 -8.92 -6.07 -13.02
N PHE A 25 -9.24 -5.96 -11.73
CA PHE A 25 -8.93 -4.77 -10.93
C PHE A 25 -7.90 -5.12 -9.86
N TYR A 26 -7.01 -4.20 -9.57
CA TYR A 26 -5.96 -4.41 -8.58
C TYR A 26 -5.56 -3.10 -7.91
N ASP A 27 -4.97 -3.19 -6.76
CA ASP A 27 -4.24 -2.09 -6.12
C ASP A 27 -3.32 -2.59 -4.99
N PHE A 28 -2.64 -1.61 -4.37
CA PHE A 28 -1.78 -1.83 -3.22
C PHE A 28 -2.22 -0.97 -2.01
N ASN A 29 -3.50 -0.60 -1.94
CA ASN A 29 -4.00 0.31 -0.91
C ASN A 29 -4.14 -0.33 0.48
N ASN A 30 -4.06 -1.64 0.57
CA ASN A 30 -4.08 -2.38 1.84
C ASN A 30 -3.36 -3.72 1.67
N GLY A 31 -2.05 -3.67 1.46
CA GLY A 31 -1.30 -4.78 0.90
C GLY A 31 -1.64 -4.97 -0.58
N ALA A 32 -1.32 -6.12 -1.14
CA ALA A 32 -1.70 -6.44 -2.51
C ALA A 32 -3.15 -6.94 -2.56
N ARG A 33 -3.96 -6.38 -3.47
CA ARG A 33 -5.35 -6.76 -3.68
C ARG A 33 -5.63 -6.94 -5.17
N VAL A 34 -6.32 -8.01 -5.52
CA VAL A 34 -6.78 -8.30 -6.89
C VAL A 34 -8.23 -8.71 -6.84
N LEU A 35 -9.04 -8.15 -7.72
CA LEU A 35 -10.42 -8.57 -7.96
C LEU A 35 -10.53 -9.12 -9.39
N LEU A 36 -10.95 -10.37 -9.50
CA LEU A 36 -10.98 -11.13 -10.74
C LEU A 36 -12.42 -11.34 -11.20
N PRO A 37 -12.71 -11.15 -12.50
CA PRO A 37 -13.98 -11.53 -13.08
C PRO A 37 -14.09 -13.05 -13.18
N GLU A 38 -15.26 -13.53 -13.59
CA GLU A 38 -15.44 -14.95 -13.87
C GLU A 38 -14.47 -15.44 -14.96
N GLY A 39 -13.79 -16.57 -14.69
CA GLY A 39 -12.78 -17.14 -15.57
C GLY A 39 -11.98 -18.23 -14.88
N LYS A 40 -10.83 -18.58 -15.45
CA LYS A 40 -9.87 -19.52 -14.87
C LYS A 40 -8.53 -18.82 -14.72
N TRP A 41 -8.20 -18.47 -13.50
CA TRP A 41 -7.06 -17.61 -13.18
C TRP A 41 -6.06 -18.32 -12.26
N HIS A 42 -4.78 -18.02 -12.47
CA HIS A 42 -3.70 -18.31 -11.53
C HIS A 42 -3.09 -17.00 -11.06
N VAL A 43 -3.06 -16.77 -9.76
CA VAL A 43 -2.56 -15.53 -9.15
C VAL A 43 -1.33 -15.82 -8.32
N ARG A 44 -0.32 -14.96 -8.44
CA ARG A 44 0.86 -14.95 -7.57
C ARG A 44 1.02 -13.58 -6.95
N LEU A 45 1.25 -13.56 -5.66
CA LEU A 45 1.70 -12.38 -4.91
C LEU A 45 3.15 -12.61 -4.51
N LEU A 46 4.03 -11.70 -4.91
CA LEU A 46 5.47 -11.85 -4.71
C LEU A 46 6.03 -10.67 -3.92
N ASP A 47 7.20 -10.89 -3.32
CA ASP A 47 8.12 -9.84 -2.94
C ASP A 47 8.94 -9.44 -4.17
N ALA A 48 8.78 -8.20 -4.62
CA ALA A 48 9.42 -7.71 -5.83
C ALA A 48 10.96 -7.57 -5.69
N ASP A 49 11.48 -7.49 -4.49
CA ASP A 49 12.91 -7.32 -4.25
C ASP A 49 13.66 -8.66 -4.25
N SER A 50 13.00 -9.73 -3.84
CA SER A 50 13.58 -11.09 -3.80
C SER A 50 13.04 -12.04 -4.85
N ASP A 51 11.96 -11.67 -5.55
CA ASP A 51 11.16 -12.51 -6.45
C ASP A 51 10.56 -13.76 -5.76
N ASN A 52 10.55 -13.80 -4.44
CA ASN A 52 9.93 -14.89 -3.70
C ASN A 52 8.40 -14.82 -3.82
N ILE A 53 7.79 -15.97 -4.14
CA ILE A 53 6.33 -16.12 -4.11
C ILE A 53 5.89 -16.21 -2.65
N LEU A 54 5.11 -15.23 -2.21
CA LEU A 54 4.54 -15.16 -0.87
C LEU A 54 3.22 -15.90 -0.77
N PHE A 55 2.46 -15.90 -1.85
CA PHE A 55 1.18 -16.59 -1.97
C PHE A 55 0.86 -16.86 -3.43
N CYS A 56 0.25 -18.01 -3.70
CA CYS A 56 -0.30 -18.31 -5.03
C CYS A 56 -1.56 -19.16 -4.88
N CYS A 57 -2.49 -18.99 -5.82
CA CYS A 57 -3.72 -19.79 -5.88
C CYS A 57 -4.31 -19.80 -7.28
N ASP A 58 -5.13 -20.83 -7.53
CA ASP A 58 -6.05 -20.86 -8.64
C ASP A 58 -7.42 -20.39 -8.17
N VAL A 59 -8.08 -19.58 -8.98
CA VAL A 59 -9.37 -18.99 -8.64
C VAL A 59 -10.22 -18.77 -9.88
N ASP A 60 -11.52 -19.01 -9.75
CA ASP A 60 -12.47 -18.84 -10.85
C ASP A 60 -13.08 -17.42 -10.88
N LYS A 61 -13.20 -16.77 -9.72
CA LYS A 61 -13.75 -15.43 -9.55
C LYS A 61 -13.50 -14.92 -8.14
N GLY A 62 -13.40 -13.62 -7.97
CA GLY A 62 -13.42 -12.95 -6.68
C GLY A 62 -12.08 -12.38 -6.27
N TRP A 63 -11.88 -12.27 -4.96
CA TRP A 63 -10.74 -11.57 -4.37
C TRP A 63 -9.55 -12.48 -4.12
N VAL A 64 -8.37 -11.95 -4.40
CA VAL A 64 -7.09 -12.46 -3.90
C VAL A 64 -6.37 -11.30 -3.20
N THR A 65 -6.07 -11.45 -1.93
CA THR A 65 -5.43 -10.41 -1.12
C THR A 65 -4.26 -10.97 -0.33
N SER A 66 -3.24 -10.13 -0.07
CA SER A 66 -2.14 -10.52 0.79
C SER A 66 -2.61 -10.62 2.26
N SER A 67 -2.11 -11.61 2.99
CA SER A 67 -2.38 -11.75 4.43
C SER A 67 -1.65 -10.70 5.27
N LYS A 68 -0.50 -10.23 4.81
CA LYS A 68 0.29 -9.17 5.42
C LYS A 68 0.19 -7.88 4.62
N LYS A 69 0.33 -6.74 5.31
CA LYS A 69 0.23 -5.40 4.71
C LYS A 69 1.59 -4.70 4.81
N TYR A 70 2.06 -4.11 3.70
CA TYR A 70 3.18 -3.16 3.63
C TYR A 70 4.54 -3.59 4.19
N PHE A 71 4.76 -4.88 4.43
CA PHE A 71 6.04 -5.38 4.95
C PHE A 71 7.08 -5.67 3.86
N VAL A 72 6.63 -5.78 2.61
CA VAL A 72 7.47 -5.95 1.43
C VAL A 72 6.96 -5.08 0.29
N ARG A 73 7.76 -4.92 -0.75
CA ARG A 73 7.34 -4.30 -2.00
C ARG A 73 6.62 -5.34 -2.85
N PHE A 74 5.29 -5.33 -2.79
CA PHE A 74 4.47 -6.34 -3.46
C PHE A 74 4.55 -6.25 -4.99
N ARG A 75 4.49 -7.43 -5.62
CA ARG A 75 4.26 -7.63 -7.04
C ARG A 75 3.09 -8.58 -7.22
N ILE A 76 2.18 -8.23 -8.11
CA ILE A 76 1.00 -9.01 -8.46
C ILE A 76 1.20 -9.56 -9.86
N GLN A 77 1.06 -10.87 -10.01
CA GLN A 77 0.99 -11.52 -11.31
C GLN A 77 -0.32 -12.29 -11.44
N VAL A 78 -1.02 -12.08 -12.55
CA VAL A 78 -2.24 -12.81 -12.89
C VAL A 78 -2.05 -13.50 -14.24
N PHE A 79 -2.28 -14.79 -14.24
CA PHE A 79 -2.19 -15.63 -15.43
C PHE A 79 -3.57 -16.22 -15.76
N ARG A 80 -3.86 -16.47 -17.02
CA ARG A 80 -4.85 -17.48 -17.34
C ARG A 80 -4.31 -18.85 -16.98
N GLN A 81 -5.14 -19.72 -16.42
CA GLN A 81 -4.70 -21.06 -16.06
C GLN A 81 -4.09 -21.77 -17.26
N GLY A 82 -2.91 -22.38 -17.05
CA GLY A 82 -2.16 -23.10 -18.09
C GLY A 82 -1.27 -22.22 -18.97
N GLU A 83 -1.32 -20.89 -18.84
CA GLU A 83 -0.43 -19.97 -19.54
C GLU A 83 0.81 -19.64 -18.70
N GLU A 84 1.95 -19.51 -19.35
CA GLU A 84 3.23 -19.18 -18.68
C GLU A 84 3.50 -17.68 -18.64
N THR A 85 2.86 -16.90 -19.52
CA THR A 85 3.00 -15.45 -19.57
C THR A 85 1.91 -14.77 -18.77
N PRO A 86 2.24 -13.88 -17.82
CA PRO A 86 1.24 -13.16 -17.06
C PRO A 86 0.46 -12.20 -17.96
N LEU A 87 -0.85 -12.16 -17.76
CA LEU A 87 -1.74 -11.17 -18.37
C LEU A 87 -1.62 -9.82 -17.65
N LEU A 88 -1.41 -9.85 -16.33
CA LEU A 88 -1.13 -8.70 -15.48
C LEU A 88 0.18 -8.97 -14.72
N ASP A 89 1.08 -8.00 -14.72
CA ASP A 89 2.33 -8.05 -13.94
C ASP A 89 2.65 -6.64 -13.43
N GLU A 90 2.28 -6.37 -12.18
CA GLU A 90 2.39 -5.05 -11.60
C GLU A 90 3.08 -5.06 -10.24
N THR A 91 3.95 -4.09 -10.03
CA THR A 91 4.72 -3.92 -8.80
C THR A 91 4.31 -2.63 -8.09
N LEU A 92 4.30 -2.65 -6.76
CA LEU A 92 4.10 -1.45 -5.94
C LEU A 92 5.16 -0.39 -6.30
N LYS A 93 4.68 0.75 -6.79
CA LYS A 93 5.48 1.92 -7.17
C LYS A 93 4.90 3.15 -6.49
N LEU A 94 5.62 3.67 -5.51
CA LEU A 94 5.18 4.82 -4.71
C LEU A 94 5.93 6.11 -5.01
N LYS A 95 6.93 6.07 -5.89
CA LYS A 95 7.70 7.26 -6.24
C LYS A 95 6.78 8.40 -6.68
N ASP A 96 6.95 9.55 -6.04
CA ASP A 96 6.18 10.79 -6.29
C ASP A 96 4.65 10.68 -6.00
N ARG A 97 4.22 9.58 -5.36
CA ARG A 97 2.81 9.39 -4.98
C ARG A 97 2.54 9.85 -3.55
N PRO A 98 1.34 10.39 -3.28
CA PRO A 98 0.95 10.70 -1.91
C PRO A 98 0.72 9.42 -1.11
N VAL A 99 1.32 9.36 0.07
CA VAL A 99 1.18 8.26 1.03
C VAL A 99 0.85 8.82 2.39
N LEU A 100 -0.17 8.27 3.02
CA LEU A 100 -0.55 8.60 4.39
C LEU A 100 -0.12 7.48 5.33
N ILE A 101 0.68 7.83 6.36
CA ILE A 101 0.95 6.95 7.50
C ILE A 101 0.25 7.54 8.72
N SER A 102 -0.69 6.79 9.28
CA SER A 102 -1.47 7.23 10.44
C SER A 102 -0.91 6.62 11.72
N PHE A 103 -0.71 7.47 12.73
CA PHE A 103 -0.33 7.10 14.09
C PHE A 103 -1.47 7.48 15.05
N PRO A 104 -2.59 6.74 15.02
CA PRO A 104 -3.82 7.14 15.73
C PRO A 104 -3.71 6.95 17.24
N THR A 105 -2.81 6.10 17.69
CA THR A 105 -2.61 5.75 19.11
C THR A 105 -1.13 5.52 19.39
N GLY A 106 -0.79 5.53 20.65
CA GLY A 106 0.56 5.27 21.12
C GLY A 106 0.98 6.31 22.19
N THR A 107 1.87 5.91 23.05
CA THR A 107 2.55 6.84 23.96
C THR A 107 3.60 7.64 23.20
N LEU A 108 4.10 8.70 23.81
CA LEU A 108 5.22 9.48 23.25
C LEU A 108 6.42 8.59 22.90
N GLY A 109 6.74 7.63 23.77
CA GLY A 109 7.84 6.68 23.53
C GLY A 109 7.59 5.76 22.35
N ASP A 110 6.37 5.27 22.18
CA ASP A 110 5.99 4.46 21.02
C ASP A 110 6.14 5.25 19.72
N LEU A 111 5.61 6.46 19.69
CA LEU A 111 5.64 7.30 18.49
C LEU A 111 7.07 7.71 18.11
N LEU A 112 7.90 8.07 19.07
CA LEU A 112 9.32 8.35 18.85
C LEU A 112 10.09 7.12 18.38
N GLY A 113 9.69 5.92 18.82
CA GLY A 113 10.27 4.66 18.37
C GLY A 113 9.83 4.25 16.97
N TRP A 114 8.58 4.53 16.58
CA TRP A 114 8.02 4.14 15.27
C TRP A 114 8.31 5.14 14.15
N PHE A 115 8.38 6.42 14.47
CA PHE A 115 8.50 7.48 13.46
C PHE A 115 9.72 7.36 12.55
N PRO A 116 10.92 6.94 13.01
CA PRO A 116 12.07 6.72 12.15
C PRO A 116 11.82 5.74 11.01
N TYR A 117 10.88 4.80 11.17
CA TYR A 117 10.49 3.86 10.09
C TYR A 117 9.67 4.54 9.01
N ALA A 118 8.85 5.55 9.36
CA ALA A 118 8.15 6.38 8.38
C ALA A 118 9.13 7.19 7.53
N GLU A 119 10.14 7.77 8.15
CA GLU A 119 11.22 8.48 7.44
C GLU A 119 11.97 7.55 6.48
N ARG A 120 12.34 6.35 6.95
CA ARG A 120 12.99 5.34 6.11
C ARG A 120 12.10 4.89 4.96
N PHE A 121 10.82 4.74 5.22
CA PHE A 121 9.83 4.41 4.18
C PHE A 121 9.81 5.48 3.10
N GLN A 122 9.75 6.77 3.48
CA GLN A 122 9.81 7.86 2.52
C GLN A 122 11.11 7.86 1.71
N ALA A 123 12.25 7.70 2.37
CA ALA A 123 13.56 7.66 1.71
C ALA A 123 13.68 6.51 0.72
N LEU A 124 13.16 5.34 1.09
CA LEU A 124 13.18 4.14 0.24
C LEU A 124 12.28 4.27 -0.98
N HIS A 125 11.05 4.72 -0.77
CA HIS A 125 10.02 4.77 -1.81
C HIS A 125 9.99 6.09 -2.57
N LYS A 126 10.63 7.14 -2.06
CA LYS A 126 10.63 8.50 -2.64
C LYS A 126 9.21 9.03 -2.88
N CYS A 127 8.31 8.75 -1.94
CA CYS A 127 6.93 9.17 -1.96
C CYS A 127 6.74 10.56 -1.31
N GLN A 128 5.57 11.16 -1.53
CA GLN A 128 5.13 12.34 -0.81
C GLN A 128 4.44 11.87 0.47
N LEU A 129 5.17 11.91 1.58
CA LEU A 129 4.68 11.35 2.83
C LEU A 129 3.96 12.40 3.67
N GLU A 130 2.76 12.05 4.12
CA GLU A 130 2.02 12.72 5.18
C GLU A 130 1.88 11.77 6.38
N CYS A 131 2.11 12.30 7.59
CA CYS A 131 1.94 11.57 8.84
C CYS A 131 0.86 12.25 9.69
N THR A 132 -0.11 11.48 10.18
CA THR A 132 -1.12 11.99 11.11
C THR A 132 -0.82 11.54 12.54
N MET A 133 -0.84 12.48 13.48
CA MET A 133 -0.60 12.23 14.90
C MET A 133 -1.10 13.41 15.75
N ALA A 134 -1.04 13.27 17.08
CA ALA A 134 -1.43 14.33 17.97
C ALA A 134 -0.56 15.60 17.80
N GLN A 135 -1.15 16.78 18.03
CA GLN A 135 -0.49 18.06 17.77
C GLN A 135 0.80 18.26 18.57
N ASP A 136 0.85 17.84 19.82
CA ASP A 136 2.03 17.92 20.67
C ASP A 136 3.23 17.12 20.12
N ILE A 137 2.95 16.00 19.48
CA ILE A 137 3.97 15.19 18.81
C ILE A 137 4.42 15.85 17.50
N ILE A 138 3.48 16.44 16.75
CA ILE A 138 3.82 17.20 15.54
C ILE A 138 4.74 18.36 15.87
N ASP A 139 4.45 19.11 16.94
CA ASP A 139 5.26 20.26 17.37
C ASP A 139 6.70 19.85 17.70
N LEU A 140 6.88 18.62 18.18
CA LEU A 140 8.20 18.06 18.49
C LEU A 140 8.95 17.58 17.22
N LEU A 141 8.27 16.95 16.29
CA LEU A 141 8.89 16.27 15.16
C LEU A 141 9.00 17.13 13.89
N ALA A 142 7.99 17.93 13.58
CA ALA A 142 7.92 18.67 12.32
C ALA A 142 9.14 19.56 12.05
N PRO A 143 9.75 20.27 13.04
CA PRO A 143 10.94 21.08 12.79
C PRO A 143 12.15 20.28 12.31
N GLN A 144 12.22 18.99 12.65
CA GLN A 144 13.33 18.10 12.32
C GLN A 144 13.15 17.38 10.98
N TYR A 145 11.92 17.33 10.46
CA TYR A 145 11.55 16.58 9.26
C TYR A 145 10.77 17.44 8.26
N PRO A 146 11.39 18.50 7.70
CA PRO A 146 10.72 19.44 6.81
C PRO A 146 10.21 18.82 5.51
N GLN A 147 10.70 17.64 5.14
CA GLN A 147 10.29 16.88 3.94
C GLN A 147 9.00 16.07 4.15
N ILE A 148 8.53 15.94 5.39
CA ILE A 148 7.33 15.19 5.74
C ILE A 148 6.22 16.18 6.07
N GLN A 149 5.02 15.96 5.53
CA GLN A 149 3.84 16.71 5.90
C GLN A 149 3.21 16.09 7.15
N PHE A 150 2.73 16.95 8.04
CA PHE A 150 2.07 16.51 9.28
C PHE A 150 0.66 17.08 9.33
N SER A 151 -0.27 16.28 9.82
CA SER A 151 -1.63 16.71 10.10
C SER A 151 -2.16 16.06 11.38
N THR A 152 -3.09 16.72 12.01
CA THR A 152 -3.80 16.12 13.14
C THR A 152 -4.90 15.20 12.64
N PRO A 153 -5.30 14.28 13.49
CA PRO A 153 -6.42 13.42 13.27
C PRO A 153 -7.73 14.18 13.15
#